data_350488f534a6fa85061c51207d5c4675
#
_entry.id   350488f534a6fa85061c51207d5c4675
#
_cell.length_a   1.000
_cell.length_b   1.000
_cell.length_c   1.000
_cell.angle_alpha   90.00
_cell.angle_beta   90.00
_cell.angle_gamma   90.00
#
_symmetry.space_group_name_H-M   'P 1'
#
loop_
_entity.id
_entity.type
_entity.pdbx_description
1 polymer ?
#
loop_
_entity_poly.entity_id
_entity_poly.type
_entity_poly.pdbx_seq_one_letter_code
_entity_poly.pdbx_strand_id
1 'polypeptide(L)'
;MASGEQHQAQYDAQHRIITAGGFVKTGPVVFEDIAKAAGLTSWHHTSGTPDKPYIVEAKGPGVCLIDYDNDGWLDIYFVNGSTLDAMNGKAAAPHAALFHNNHDGTFTDVTEKAGVANERWGYGCAVADYDNDGWPDLYVTNYGKNRLYHNNHNGTFTDVGETAGVDLGTWSTGATFGDYDGDGRLD
;
A
#
# COMPACT_ATOMS: atom_id res chain seq x y z
N MET A 1 5.76 -7.77 35.64
CA MET A 1 6.96 -7.61 34.79
C MET A 1 7.21 -8.95 34.12
N ALA A 2 6.84 -9.10 32.87
CA ALA A 2 7.11 -10.32 32.12
C ALA A 2 8.56 -10.23 31.60
N SER A 3 9.41 -11.16 32.05
CA SER A 3 10.76 -11.30 31.51
C SER A 3 10.65 -11.89 30.11
N GLY A 4 10.83 -11.05 29.10
CA GLY A 4 10.95 -11.52 27.72
C GLY A 4 12.21 -12.36 27.58
N GLU A 5 12.06 -13.67 27.37
CA GLU A 5 13.17 -14.51 26.92
C GLU A 5 13.56 -14.03 25.51
N GLN A 6 14.80 -13.53 25.37
CA GLN A 6 15.37 -13.24 24.07
C GLN A 6 15.58 -14.57 23.33
N HIS A 7 14.76 -14.87 22.35
CA HIS A 7 15.00 -15.99 21.46
C HIS A 7 16.21 -15.65 20.56
N GLN A 8 17.26 -16.47 20.62
CA GLN A 8 18.37 -16.37 19.67
C GLN A 8 17.84 -16.66 18.26
N ALA A 9 18.23 -15.81 17.30
CA ALA A 9 17.90 -16.03 15.89
C ALA A 9 18.42 -17.41 15.44
N GLN A 10 17.56 -18.22 14.85
CA GLN A 10 17.93 -19.47 14.20
C GLN A 10 18.29 -19.20 12.73
N TYR A 11 19.27 -19.91 12.22
CA TYR A 11 19.75 -19.76 10.85
C TYR A 11 19.58 -21.07 10.09
N ASP A 12 19.26 -20.99 8.79
CA ASP A 12 19.24 -22.14 7.89
C ASP A 12 20.68 -22.54 7.47
N ALA A 13 20.78 -23.59 6.66
CA ALA A 13 22.07 -24.10 6.18
C ALA A 13 22.85 -23.08 5.29
N GLN A 14 22.19 -22.03 4.80
CA GLN A 14 22.77 -20.93 4.04
C GLN A 14 23.02 -19.68 4.90
N HIS A 15 22.93 -19.81 6.24
CA HIS A 15 23.13 -18.72 7.21
C HIS A 15 22.11 -17.56 7.08
N ARG A 16 20.91 -17.83 6.52
CA ARG A 16 19.80 -16.87 6.48
C ARG A 16 19.00 -17.00 7.77
N ILE A 17 18.56 -15.87 8.31
CA ILE A 17 17.66 -15.88 9.48
C ILE A 17 16.39 -16.64 9.09
N ILE A 18 16.15 -17.77 9.73
CA ILE A 18 14.82 -18.34 9.72
C ILE A 18 14.01 -17.41 10.61
N THR A 19 13.10 -16.64 10.03
CA THR A 19 12.00 -16.03 10.78
C THR A 19 11.20 -17.21 11.32
N ALA A 20 11.67 -17.72 12.43
CA ALA A 20 10.90 -18.68 13.18
C ALA A 20 9.66 -17.91 13.63
N GLY A 21 8.53 -18.18 12.98
CA GLY A 21 7.28 -18.09 13.66
C GLY A 21 7.33 -19.09 14.80
N GLY A 22 8.26 -18.87 15.73
CA GLY A 22 8.38 -19.64 16.94
C GLY A 22 7.09 -19.40 17.69
N PHE A 23 6.29 -20.46 17.85
CA PHE A 23 5.20 -20.43 18.79
C PHE A 23 5.77 -19.97 20.12
N VAL A 24 5.45 -18.76 20.54
CA VAL A 24 5.79 -18.26 21.87
C VAL A 24 5.06 -19.19 22.84
N LYS A 25 5.80 -20.02 23.55
CA LYS A 25 5.20 -20.99 24.50
C LYS A 25 4.54 -20.32 25.71
N THR A 26 4.67 -19.00 25.82
CA THR A 26 4.25 -18.27 27.03
C THR A 26 3.47 -17.03 26.64
N GLY A 27 2.19 -17.04 26.94
CA GLY A 27 1.26 -15.91 26.88
C GLY A 27 0.56 -15.71 25.53
N PRO A 28 -0.58 -15.00 25.53
CA PRO A 28 -1.25 -14.61 24.29
C PRO A 28 -0.41 -13.58 23.54
N VAL A 29 -0.46 -13.64 22.21
CA VAL A 29 0.03 -12.52 21.37
C VAL A 29 -0.82 -11.31 21.69
N VAL A 30 -0.21 -10.24 22.18
CA VAL A 30 -0.88 -8.99 22.49
C VAL A 30 -0.48 -7.99 21.41
N PHE A 31 -1.48 -7.51 20.66
CA PHE A 31 -1.30 -6.39 19.74
C PHE A 31 -1.69 -5.10 20.47
N GLU A 32 -0.90 -4.06 20.29
CA GLU A 32 -1.19 -2.72 20.79
C GLU A 32 -1.45 -1.80 19.59
N ASP A 33 -2.52 -0.99 19.67
CA ASP A 33 -2.79 0.05 18.68
C ASP A 33 -1.84 1.24 18.91
N ILE A 34 -0.86 1.38 18.03
CA ILE A 34 0.12 2.47 18.05
C ILE A 34 -0.14 3.53 16.98
N ALA A 35 -1.24 3.47 16.23
CA ALA A 35 -1.51 4.35 15.09
C ALA A 35 -1.35 5.84 15.43
N LYS A 36 -1.82 6.25 16.61
CA LYS A 36 -1.67 7.64 17.08
C LYS A 36 -0.22 8.00 17.41
N ALA A 37 0.49 7.13 18.08
CA ALA A 37 1.90 7.35 18.43
C ALA A 37 2.79 7.35 17.18
N ALA A 38 2.44 6.51 16.21
CA ALA A 38 3.12 6.41 14.93
C ALA A 38 2.78 7.53 13.92
N GLY A 39 1.86 8.45 14.23
CA GLY A 39 1.51 9.55 13.33
C GLY A 39 0.55 9.19 12.19
N LEU A 40 -0.09 8.00 12.23
CA LEU A 40 -0.95 7.48 11.16
C LEU A 40 -2.42 7.94 11.26
N THR A 41 -2.76 8.88 12.12
CA THR A 41 -4.14 9.33 12.36
C THR A 41 -4.56 10.58 11.59
N SER A 42 -3.68 11.12 10.73
CA SER A 42 -3.98 12.28 9.87
C SER A 42 -4.87 11.92 8.68
N TRP A 43 -4.91 10.65 8.30
CA TRP A 43 -5.69 10.13 7.19
C TRP A 43 -6.88 9.30 7.67
N HIS A 44 -7.98 9.34 6.93
CA HIS A 44 -9.19 8.59 7.24
C HIS A 44 -9.71 7.82 6.03
N HIS A 45 -10.03 6.56 6.25
CA HIS A 45 -10.70 5.73 5.28
C HIS A 45 -12.11 6.21 4.99
N THR A 46 -12.46 6.29 3.70
CA THR A 46 -13.81 6.62 3.22
C THR A 46 -14.24 5.58 2.19
N SER A 47 -15.41 4.98 2.35
CA SER A 47 -16.02 4.13 1.35
C SER A 47 -17.54 4.26 1.42
N GLY A 48 -18.11 5.06 0.51
CA GLY A 48 -19.55 5.32 0.43
C GLY A 48 -20.13 6.03 1.64
N THR A 49 -21.41 5.77 1.89
CA THR A 49 -22.19 6.29 3.01
C THR A 49 -22.33 5.26 4.14
N PRO A 50 -22.73 5.64 5.35
CA PRO A 50 -22.96 4.69 6.45
C PRO A 50 -23.97 3.58 6.10
N ASP A 51 -25.00 3.89 5.31
CA ASP A 51 -26.07 2.96 4.96
C ASP A 51 -25.67 1.93 3.90
N LYS A 52 -24.52 2.14 3.21
CA LYS A 52 -24.00 1.22 2.18
C LYS A 52 -25.03 0.72 1.17
N PRO A 53 -25.81 1.61 0.50
CA PRO A 53 -26.90 1.19 -0.39
C PRO A 53 -26.41 0.45 -1.65
N TYR A 54 -25.13 0.56 -1.98
CA TYR A 54 -24.54 -0.05 -3.17
C TYR A 54 -23.38 -0.98 -2.82
N ILE A 55 -23.23 -2.08 -3.56
CA ILE A 55 -22.20 -3.08 -3.34
C ILE A 55 -20.76 -2.50 -3.44
N VAL A 56 -20.57 -1.48 -4.24
CA VAL A 56 -19.28 -0.75 -4.38
C VAL A 56 -18.84 -0.14 -3.06
N GLU A 57 -19.77 0.25 -2.20
CA GLU A 57 -19.50 0.84 -0.89
C GLU A 57 -19.19 -0.19 0.20
N ALA A 58 -19.54 -1.47 -0.04
CA ALA A 58 -19.43 -2.52 0.97
C ALA A 58 -18.03 -3.13 1.09
N LYS A 59 -17.13 -2.84 0.15
CA LYS A 59 -15.74 -3.34 0.16
C LYS A 59 -14.79 -2.26 0.62
N GLY A 60 -13.91 -2.62 1.56
CA GLY A 60 -12.82 -1.76 2.00
C GLY A 60 -11.64 -1.78 1.02
N PRO A 61 -10.85 -0.72 0.96
CA PRO A 61 -9.61 -0.66 0.22
C PRO A 61 -8.48 -1.44 0.90
N GLY A 62 -7.42 -1.68 0.13
CA GLY A 62 -6.21 -2.35 0.55
C GLY A 62 -5.15 -1.43 1.14
N VAL A 63 -4.06 -2.05 1.56
CA VAL A 63 -2.82 -1.41 1.99
C VAL A 63 -1.65 -2.12 1.33
N CYS A 64 -0.65 -1.35 0.90
CA CYS A 64 0.61 -1.88 0.40
C CYS A 64 1.79 -1.37 1.23
N LEU A 65 2.82 -2.19 1.34
CA LEU A 65 4.12 -1.80 1.87
C LEU A 65 5.07 -1.62 0.69
N ILE A 66 5.80 -0.52 0.68
CA ILE A 66 6.71 -0.13 -0.39
C ILE A 66 7.90 0.60 0.20
N ASP A 67 9.09 0.31 -0.24
CA ASP A 67 10.29 1.12 0.04
C ASP A 67 10.45 2.09 -1.14
N TYR A 68 9.68 3.22 -1.10
CA TYR A 68 9.51 4.07 -2.29
C TYR A 68 10.74 4.94 -2.57
N ASP A 69 11.60 5.16 -1.61
CA ASP A 69 12.81 5.99 -1.72
C ASP A 69 14.12 5.19 -1.60
N ASN A 70 14.01 3.83 -1.58
CA ASN A 70 15.13 2.89 -1.53
C ASN A 70 16.07 3.11 -0.32
N ASP A 71 15.50 3.49 0.82
CA ASP A 71 16.25 3.70 2.06
C ASP A 71 16.41 2.43 2.92
N GLY A 72 15.74 1.34 2.51
CA GLY A 72 15.78 0.03 3.16
C GLY A 72 14.69 -0.15 4.23
N TRP A 73 13.76 0.81 4.38
CA TRP A 73 12.63 0.74 5.30
C TRP A 73 11.32 0.74 4.53
N LEU A 74 10.36 -0.03 5.03
CA LEU A 74 9.06 -0.09 4.38
C LEU A 74 8.19 1.09 4.79
N ASP A 75 7.65 1.75 3.79
CA ASP A 75 6.63 2.78 3.87
C ASP A 75 5.25 2.17 3.71
N ILE A 76 4.20 2.93 4.01
CA ILE A 76 2.83 2.45 3.98
C ILE A 76 2.01 3.25 2.97
N TYR A 77 1.44 2.57 1.97
CA TYR A 77 0.45 3.16 1.08
C TYR A 77 -0.95 2.65 1.42
N PHE A 78 -1.81 3.55 1.89
CA PHE A 78 -3.21 3.28 2.14
C PHE A 78 -4.04 3.67 0.92
N VAL A 79 -4.69 2.70 0.31
CA VAL A 79 -5.69 2.96 -0.73
C VAL A 79 -6.96 3.53 -0.08
N ASN A 80 -7.63 4.49 -0.70
CA ASN A 80 -8.90 5.01 -0.20
C ASN A 80 -10.05 4.68 -1.17
N GLY A 81 -11.21 4.47 -0.60
CA GLY A 81 -12.45 4.45 -1.36
C GLY A 81 -12.91 5.86 -1.73
N SER A 82 -14.17 5.99 -2.06
CA SER A 82 -14.79 7.26 -2.41
C SER A 82 -16.28 7.28 -2.02
N THR A 83 -16.99 8.29 -2.47
CA THR A 83 -18.44 8.40 -2.38
C THR A 83 -19.05 8.65 -3.77
N LEU A 84 -20.32 8.30 -3.96
CA LEU A 84 -21.02 8.60 -5.21
C LEU A 84 -21.10 10.10 -5.48
N ASP A 85 -21.20 10.92 -4.43
CA ASP A 85 -21.21 12.37 -4.60
C ASP A 85 -19.86 12.90 -5.11
N ALA A 86 -18.75 12.35 -4.60
CA ALA A 86 -17.41 12.68 -5.09
C ALA A 86 -17.23 12.23 -6.56
N MET A 87 -17.65 11.00 -6.89
CA MET A 87 -17.59 10.51 -8.28
C MET A 87 -18.41 11.36 -9.25
N ASN A 88 -19.53 11.92 -8.80
CA ASN A 88 -20.40 12.79 -9.60
C ASN A 88 -19.99 14.26 -9.55
N GLY A 89 -18.85 14.61 -8.95
CA GLY A 89 -18.35 16.00 -8.83
C GLY A 89 -19.16 16.87 -7.87
N LYS A 90 -19.96 16.27 -6.98
CA LYS A 90 -20.80 17.00 -6.01
C LYS A 90 -20.10 17.20 -4.66
N ALA A 91 -19.02 16.50 -4.39
CA ALA A 91 -18.19 16.59 -3.19
C ALA A 91 -16.72 16.44 -3.54
N ALA A 92 -15.85 16.88 -2.63
CA ALA A 92 -14.41 16.62 -2.76
C ALA A 92 -14.14 15.10 -2.70
N ALA A 93 -13.24 14.62 -3.54
CA ALA A 93 -12.86 13.22 -3.55
C ALA A 93 -11.94 12.92 -2.34
N PRO A 94 -12.21 11.85 -1.58
CA PRO A 94 -11.22 11.30 -0.67
C PRO A 94 -10.00 10.82 -1.45
N HIS A 95 -8.84 10.83 -0.83
CA HIS A 95 -7.59 10.43 -1.48
C HIS A 95 -6.89 9.29 -0.72
N ALA A 96 -6.10 8.51 -1.44
CA ALA A 96 -5.13 7.57 -0.86
C ALA A 96 -4.03 8.31 -0.10
N ALA A 97 -3.20 7.60 0.67
CA ALA A 97 -2.10 8.23 1.38
C ALA A 97 -0.84 7.37 1.37
N LEU A 98 0.31 8.00 1.14
CA LEU A 98 1.65 7.44 1.31
C LEU A 98 2.29 8.01 2.57
N PHE A 99 2.66 7.14 3.48
CA PHE A 99 3.34 7.48 4.73
C PHE A 99 4.77 6.97 4.71
N HIS A 100 5.72 7.91 4.72
CA HIS A 100 7.15 7.62 4.83
C HIS A 100 7.52 7.18 6.25
N ASN A 101 8.32 6.15 6.36
CA ASN A 101 8.84 5.62 7.62
C ASN A 101 10.02 6.47 8.11
N ASN A 102 9.91 7.12 9.25
CA ASN A 102 10.95 7.98 9.80
C ASN A 102 12.08 7.22 10.53
N HIS A 103 12.10 5.88 10.49
CA HIS A 103 13.08 4.98 11.13
C HIS A 103 13.10 5.02 12.68
N ASP A 104 12.14 5.68 13.28
CA ASP A 104 12.01 5.83 14.75
C ASP A 104 10.70 5.27 15.30
N GLY A 105 9.94 4.57 14.45
CA GLY A 105 8.60 4.04 14.75
C GLY A 105 7.48 5.03 14.47
N THR A 106 7.80 6.18 13.85
CA THR A 106 6.80 7.15 13.39
C THR A 106 6.79 7.25 11.87
N PHE A 107 5.73 7.86 11.34
CA PHE A 107 5.51 8.03 9.90
C PHE A 107 5.13 9.46 9.57
N THR A 108 5.50 9.92 8.40
CA THR A 108 5.16 11.24 7.86
C THR A 108 4.35 11.10 6.58
N ASP A 109 3.21 11.79 6.48
CA ASP A 109 2.42 11.85 5.25
C ASP A 109 3.17 12.62 4.17
N VAL A 110 3.48 11.93 3.07
CA VAL A 110 4.21 12.47 1.91
C VAL A 110 3.39 12.41 0.62
N THR A 111 2.10 12.11 0.72
CA THR A 111 1.18 11.85 -0.39
C THR A 111 1.22 12.90 -1.48
N GLU A 112 1.05 14.15 -1.10
CA GLU A 112 1.04 15.28 -2.04
C GLU A 112 2.41 15.49 -2.70
N LYS A 113 3.48 15.40 -1.90
CA LYS A 113 4.86 15.52 -2.38
C LYS A 113 5.19 14.42 -3.37
N ALA A 114 4.78 13.19 -3.06
CA ALA A 114 5.02 12.03 -3.90
C ALA A 114 4.13 11.97 -5.15
N GLY A 115 3.00 12.69 -5.17
CA GLY A 115 2.08 12.73 -6.30
C GLY A 115 1.21 11.47 -6.46
N VAL A 116 0.90 10.78 -5.35
CA VAL A 116 0.19 9.47 -5.36
C VAL A 116 -1.18 9.50 -4.69
N ALA A 117 -1.82 10.64 -4.64
CA ALA A 117 -3.08 10.83 -3.91
C ALA A 117 -4.24 9.92 -4.38
N ASN A 118 -4.26 9.44 -5.60
CA ASN A 118 -5.31 8.59 -6.16
C ASN A 118 -6.73 8.97 -5.69
N GLU A 119 -7.27 10.05 -6.18
CA GLU A 119 -8.61 10.57 -5.84
C GLU A 119 -9.76 9.75 -6.45
N ARG A 120 -9.49 8.55 -6.99
CA ARG A 120 -10.46 7.61 -7.54
C ARG A 120 -10.98 6.69 -6.44
N TRP A 121 -12.03 5.93 -6.74
CA TRP A 121 -12.51 4.89 -5.81
C TRP A 121 -11.58 3.68 -5.86
N GLY A 122 -10.58 3.65 -4.99
CA GLY A 122 -9.57 2.60 -4.94
C GLY A 122 -10.03 1.36 -4.16
N TYR A 123 -9.44 0.20 -4.51
CA TYR A 123 -9.69 -1.07 -3.85
C TYR A 123 -8.43 -1.78 -3.41
N GLY A 124 -7.46 -1.92 -4.27
CA GLY A 124 -6.22 -2.64 -4.00
C GLY A 124 -5.01 -1.93 -4.57
N CYS A 125 -3.86 -2.43 -4.20
CA CYS A 125 -2.59 -2.02 -4.77
C CYS A 125 -1.65 -3.22 -4.92
N ALA A 126 -0.68 -3.08 -5.81
CA ALA A 126 0.43 -4.01 -5.97
C ALA A 126 1.71 -3.19 -6.15
N VAL A 127 2.82 -3.71 -5.64
CA VAL A 127 4.13 -3.08 -5.68
C VAL A 127 5.10 -3.99 -6.39
N ALA A 128 5.83 -3.48 -7.39
CA ALA A 128 6.90 -4.17 -8.07
C ALA A 128 7.74 -3.16 -8.86
N ASP A 129 8.96 -3.53 -9.17
CA ASP A 129 9.82 -2.87 -10.15
C ASP A 129 9.46 -3.45 -11.53
N TYR A 130 8.46 -2.83 -12.24
CA TYR A 130 7.91 -3.42 -13.46
C TYR A 130 8.81 -3.21 -14.68
N ASP A 131 9.68 -2.21 -14.67
CA ASP A 131 10.59 -1.90 -15.78
C ASP A 131 12.06 -2.26 -15.50
N ASN A 132 12.34 -2.90 -14.34
CA ASN A 132 13.64 -3.39 -13.91
C ASN A 132 14.70 -2.28 -13.78
N ASP A 133 14.30 -1.11 -13.30
CA ASP A 133 15.20 0.02 -13.08
C ASP A 133 15.78 0.06 -11.64
N GLY A 134 15.35 -0.86 -10.77
CA GLY A 134 15.80 -1.00 -9.39
C GLY A 134 14.99 -0.20 -8.38
N TRP A 135 13.88 0.43 -8.79
CA TRP A 135 12.99 1.18 -7.92
C TRP A 135 11.58 0.58 -7.92
N PRO A 136 10.93 0.44 -6.79
CA PRO A 136 9.59 -0.11 -6.74
C PRO A 136 8.55 0.90 -7.24
N ASP A 137 7.67 0.41 -8.11
CA ASP A 137 6.53 1.11 -8.66
C ASP A 137 5.24 0.68 -7.95
N LEU A 138 4.15 1.43 -8.18
CA LEU A 138 2.90 1.21 -7.50
C LEU A 138 1.73 1.14 -8.48
N TYR A 139 1.04 0.01 -8.52
CA TYR A 139 -0.21 -0.14 -9.26
C TYR A 139 -1.41 -0.06 -8.32
N VAL A 140 -2.40 0.77 -8.66
CA VAL A 140 -3.61 0.98 -7.84
C VAL A 140 -4.85 0.62 -8.65
N THR A 141 -5.63 -0.34 -8.14
CA THR A 141 -6.89 -0.75 -8.75
C THR A 141 -8.05 0.11 -8.27
N ASN A 142 -8.95 0.44 -9.19
CA ASN A 142 -10.04 1.37 -8.95
C ASN A 142 -11.39 0.86 -9.49
N TYR A 143 -12.46 1.45 -9.05
CA TYR A 143 -13.70 1.51 -9.79
C TYR A 143 -13.57 2.60 -10.87
N GLY A 144 -13.50 2.20 -12.12
CA GLY A 144 -13.05 3.01 -13.25
C GLY A 144 -11.57 2.79 -13.56
N LYS A 145 -10.91 3.77 -14.15
CA LYS A 145 -9.53 3.65 -14.60
C LYS A 145 -8.55 3.35 -13.46
N ASN A 146 -7.73 2.32 -13.62
CA ASN A 146 -6.62 2.03 -12.71
C ASN A 146 -5.48 3.04 -12.87
N ARG A 147 -4.49 3.01 -12.00
CA ARG A 147 -3.27 3.82 -12.10
C ARG A 147 -2.04 2.95 -11.98
N LEU A 148 -1.04 3.22 -12.81
CA LEU A 148 0.33 2.74 -12.66
C LEU A 148 1.21 3.97 -12.37
N TYR A 149 1.73 4.04 -11.17
CA TYR A 149 2.64 5.08 -10.74
C TYR A 149 4.08 4.60 -10.90
N HIS A 150 4.78 5.14 -11.89
CA HIS A 150 6.21 4.93 -12.10
C HIS A 150 7.02 5.78 -11.11
N ASN A 151 7.99 5.19 -10.45
CA ASN A 151 8.87 5.85 -9.49
C ASN A 151 9.93 6.70 -10.22
N ASN A 152 9.97 8.00 -9.96
CA ASN A 152 10.91 8.92 -10.62
C ASN A 152 12.30 8.97 -9.95
N HIS A 153 12.63 8.10 -9.00
CA HIS A 153 13.90 8.00 -8.27
C HIS A 153 14.25 9.26 -7.44
N ASN A 154 13.29 10.08 -7.12
CA ASN A 154 13.49 11.35 -6.41
C ASN A 154 12.44 11.59 -5.32
N GLY A 155 11.74 10.52 -4.91
CA GLY A 155 10.67 10.57 -3.93
C GLY A 155 9.33 11.02 -4.50
N THR A 156 9.18 11.04 -5.84
CA THR A 156 7.93 11.35 -6.54
C THR A 156 7.58 10.27 -7.55
N PHE A 157 6.32 10.24 -7.99
CA PHE A 157 5.82 9.30 -8.98
C PHE A 157 5.13 10.02 -10.14
N THR A 158 5.07 9.34 -11.28
CA THR A 158 4.30 9.74 -12.45
C THR A 158 3.25 8.69 -12.79
N ASP A 159 1.98 9.07 -12.94
CA ASP A 159 0.93 8.15 -13.43
C ASP A 159 1.16 7.87 -14.92
N VAL A 160 1.59 6.66 -15.25
CA VAL A 160 1.84 6.19 -16.61
C VAL A 160 0.81 5.17 -17.08
N GLY A 161 -0.26 4.92 -16.32
CA GLY A 161 -1.25 3.87 -16.57
C GLY A 161 -1.89 3.95 -17.94
N GLU A 162 -2.23 5.15 -18.43
CA GLU A 162 -2.80 5.36 -19.77
C GLU A 162 -1.76 5.08 -20.85
N THR A 163 -0.54 5.59 -20.71
CA THR A 163 0.54 5.41 -21.68
C THR A 163 0.99 3.94 -21.75
N ALA A 164 1.02 3.25 -20.62
CA ALA A 164 1.33 1.83 -20.55
C ALA A 164 0.16 0.92 -20.99
N GLY A 165 -1.04 1.48 -21.19
CA GLY A 165 -2.22 0.71 -21.62
C GLY A 165 -2.83 -0.19 -20.55
N VAL A 166 -2.55 0.09 -19.26
CA VAL A 166 -3.00 -0.72 -18.11
C VAL A 166 -4.06 -0.01 -17.25
N ASP A 167 -4.58 1.12 -17.70
CA ASP A 167 -5.58 1.93 -17.01
C ASP A 167 -7.01 1.40 -17.19
N LEU A 168 -7.23 0.09 -17.07
CA LEU A 168 -8.52 -0.55 -17.28
C LEU A 168 -9.67 0.23 -16.65
N GLY A 169 -10.69 0.57 -17.47
CA GLY A 169 -11.83 1.40 -17.08
C GLY A 169 -12.99 0.63 -16.43
N THR A 170 -12.74 -0.54 -15.86
CA THR A 170 -13.72 -1.43 -15.24
C THR A 170 -13.64 -1.39 -13.71
N TRP A 171 -14.29 -2.33 -13.03
CA TRP A 171 -14.14 -2.50 -11.59
C TRP A 171 -13.05 -3.50 -11.28
N SER A 172 -11.86 -3.00 -10.96
CA SER A 172 -10.72 -3.81 -10.55
C SER A 172 -10.61 -3.83 -9.03
N THR A 173 -10.53 -5.02 -8.42
CA THR A 173 -10.49 -5.18 -6.95
C THR A 173 -9.15 -5.63 -6.40
N GLY A 174 -8.26 -6.13 -7.26
CA GLY A 174 -6.91 -6.56 -6.90
C GLY A 174 -6.05 -6.69 -8.13
N ALA A 175 -4.75 -6.65 -7.94
CA ALA A 175 -3.73 -6.86 -8.95
C ALA A 175 -2.53 -7.59 -8.34
N THR A 176 -1.73 -8.20 -9.18
CA THR A 176 -0.42 -8.75 -8.83
C THR A 176 0.47 -8.63 -10.05
N PHE A 177 1.74 -8.48 -9.83
CA PHE A 177 2.74 -8.60 -10.87
C PHE A 177 3.29 -10.02 -10.92
N GLY A 178 3.68 -10.48 -12.10
CA GLY A 178 4.30 -11.79 -12.30
C GLY A 178 4.89 -11.90 -13.70
N ASP A 179 6.04 -12.52 -13.82
CA ASP A 179 6.64 -12.88 -15.11
C ASP A 179 5.97 -14.17 -15.62
N TYR A 180 4.90 -14.02 -16.43
CA TYR A 180 4.09 -15.18 -16.84
C TYR A 180 4.71 -15.96 -18.01
N ASP A 181 5.55 -15.34 -18.82
CA ASP A 181 6.17 -15.96 -20.00
C ASP A 181 7.66 -16.32 -19.79
N GLY A 182 8.25 -15.94 -18.65
CA GLY A 182 9.62 -16.28 -18.28
C GLY A 182 10.68 -15.46 -18.99
N ASP A 183 10.35 -14.25 -19.44
CA ASP A 183 11.28 -13.37 -20.16
C ASP A 183 12.14 -12.50 -19.22
N GLY A 184 11.89 -12.55 -17.91
CA GLY A 184 12.59 -11.81 -16.87
C GLY A 184 12.04 -10.41 -16.63
N ARG A 185 10.89 -10.08 -17.21
CA ARG A 185 10.13 -8.85 -16.94
C ARG A 185 8.83 -9.18 -16.23
N LEU A 186 8.32 -8.21 -15.50
CA LEU A 186 7.02 -8.36 -14.82
C LEU A 186 5.88 -7.94 -15.75
N ASP A 187 4.86 -8.81 -15.78
CA ASP A 187 3.59 -8.61 -16.47
C ASP A 187 2.50 -8.16 -15.50
#